data_31801320e52019b69dd53c88b5131b64
#
_entry.id   31801320e52019b69dd53c88b5131b64
#
_cell.length_a   1.000
_cell.length_b   1.000
_cell.length_c   1.000
_cell.angle_alpha   90.00
_cell.angle_beta   90.00
_cell.angle_gamma   90.00
#
_symmetry.space_group_name_H-M   'P 1'
#
loop_
_entity.id
_entity.type
_entity.pdbx_description
1 polymer ?
#
loop_
_entity_poly.entity_id
_entity_poly.type
_entity_poly.pdbx_seq_one_letter_code
_entity_poly.pdbx_strand_id
1 'polypeptide(L)'
;MQLKSSKKSSLPFLLTLLVLAALLFSLGDNRKADKFLETPEFDQKTNLDLIQLTFSEKAFKKIKKKRLKALSAGILETSDSDYVPVTVSFNGEDFRAEARLKGDWTDHLKGEKWSFRIKLKNDKTILGMRKFSIHHPQTRGHYYMAEWLYLKAVKREDLIGLRYNFIESALHIKSKNSSNYESRDVGIYAMEETFDKRTLESNGMKESVILKFSEQHWWDEVKKSIEVGSSYGSLWSDFMNYKLIDRAQFPILPFSEEKTVLDGTMNGHFRTGKELLESVYTGEATLDEAFDVQKLAKQNAILNLFGAIHGTYIINLRFYYNPITSLLEPIAFDGDSGEKLTKYTHFMFLNKEKDSVYLKELAYALHEVSQPEYLNDLMAKHKPEMDELLKPLKNEIKNSRGFLLANLEYNQDILRGELQRLIDLYIIKDIKTERNYIEEVKIPDVKTWINNNNILTQSNSKRKNKDVYNLSRDNISANAYTVITNNKLNYGRTYSTSIIAKKGKTNNLLGFRTQGEYPNRVDAIFDLDKGVVKDQSIGGNFKDVNATIKSLGNDWYLCTLSGKIMSSNVKIILGPTIXEXDTGAWEGLTNKDCDIFIIPSSLSIEENSK
;
A
#
# COMPACT_ATOMS: atom_id res chain seq x y z
N MET A 1 78.61 31.72 30.13
CA MET A 1 77.39 32.42 30.59
C MET A 1 76.23 31.48 30.46
N GLN A 2 75.81 30.84 31.57
CA GLN A 2 74.76 29.83 31.57
C GLN A 2 73.40 30.46 31.87
N LEU A 3 72.42 30.28 30.95
CA LEU A 3 71.07 30.70 31.18
C LEU A 3 70.28 29.52 31.84
N LYS A 4 69.87 29.75 33.06
CA LYS A 4 68.95 28.81 33.80
C LYS A 4 67.55 29.04 33.32
N SER A 5 66.94 28.03 32.69
CA SER A 5 65.49 28.00 32.37
C SER A 5 64.73 27.55 33.63
N SER A 6 63.81 28.38 34.13
CA SER A 6 62.94 28.02 35.22
C SER A 6 61.64 27.36 34.62
N LYS A 7 61.47 26.09 34.86
CA LYS A 7 60.20 25.42 34.56
C LYS A 7 59.18 25.85 35.64
N LYS A 8 58.29 26.74 35.28
CA LYS A 8 57.07 26.96 36.11
C LYS A 8 56.10 25.80 35.89
N SER A 9 55.78 25.15 36.97
CA SER A 9 54.85 24.00 36.93
C SER A 9 53.42 24.49 36.57
N SER A 10 52.85 23.94 35.50
CA SER A 10 51.50 24.22 35.04
C SER A 10 50.42 23.37 35.80
N LEU A 11 50.85 22.65 36.82
CA LEU A 11 49.99 21.73 37.58
C LEU A 11 48.80 22.40 38.30
N PRO A 12 48.95 23.57 38.95
CA PRO A 12 47.78 24.19 39.61
C PRO A 12 46.74 24.74 38.62
N PHE A 13 47.14 25.13 37.41
CA PHE A 13 46.22 25.65 36.41
C PHE A 13 45.33 24.52 35.84
N LEU A 14 45.91 23.34 35.64
CA LEU A 14 45.19 22.17 35.15
C LEU A 14 44.16 21.65 36.19
N LEU A 15 44.53 21.70 37.47
CA LEU A 15 43.65 21.29 38.55
C LEU A 15 42.46 22.25 38.67
N THR A 16 42.70 23.55 38.50
CA THR A 16 41.64 24.57 38.56
C THR A 16 40.65 24.40 37.38
N LEU A 17 41.17 24.07 36.19
CA LEU A 17 40.34 23.81 35.00
C LEU A 17 39.51 22.55 35.18
N LEU A 18 40.04 21.49 35.78
CA LEU A 18 39.33 20.25 36.05
C LEU A 18 38.25 20.44 37.13
N VAL A 19 38.51 21.24 38.14
CA VAL A 19 37.50 21.56 39.17
C VAL A 19 36.41 22.46 38.60
N LEU A 20 36.76 23.43 37.73
CA LEU A 20 35.77 24.26 37.03
C LEU A 20 34.92 23.42 36.07
N ALA A 21 35.52 22.49 35.33
CA ALA A 21 34.80 21.56 34.44
C ALA A 21 33.87 20.63 35.23
N ALA A 22 34.34 20.13 36.38
CA ALA A 22 33.51 19.31 37.26
C ALA A 22 32.35 20.11 37.88
N LEU A 23 32.58 21.35 38.25
CA LEU A 23 31.55 22.27 38.73
C LEU A 23 30.56 22.66 37.62
N LEU A 24 31.04 22.88 36.41
CA LEU A 24 30.16 23.13 35.26
C LEU A 24 29.35 21.90 34.89
N PHE A 25 29.92 20.70 35.01
CA PHE A 25 29.22 19.45 34.83
C PHE A 25 28.17 19.26 35.94
N SER A 26 28.48 19.55 37.18
CA SER A 26 27.51 19.43 38.30
C SER A 26 26.44 20.53 38.27
N LEU A 27 26.77 21.71 37.71
CA LEU A 27 25.78 22.78 37.51
C LEU A 27 24.94 22.56 36.25
N GLY A 28 25.47 21.80 35.26
CA GLY A 28 24.73 21.44 34.05
C GLY A 28 23.70 20.37 34.27
N ASP A 29 23.82 19.62 35.36
CA ASP A 29 22.89 18.48 35.64
C ASP A 29 21.72 18.89 36.53
N ASN A 30 21.57 20.18 36.81
CA ASN A 30 20.40 20.72 37.48
C ASN A 30 19.34 21.26 36.52
N ARG A 31 19.33 20.80 35.26
CA ARG A 31 18.07 20.76 34.52
C ARG A 31 17.19 19.78 35.28
N LYS A 32 16.15 20.27 35.92
CA LYS A 32 15.08 19.45 36.46
C LYS A 32 14.76 18.41 35.40
N ALA A 33 15.20 17.19 35.59
CA ALA A 33 14.74 16.08 34.77
C ALA A 33 13.21 16.14 34.91
N ASP A 34 12.54 16.57 33.86
CA ASP A 34 11.07 16.56 33.85
C ASP A 34 10.67 15.12 34.15
N LYS A 35 10.26 14.92 35.38
CA LYS A 35 9.90 13.60 35.87
C LYS A 35 8.72 13.12 35.02
N PHE A 36 8.84 11.97 34.37
CA PHE A 36 7.71 11.33 33.70
C PHE A 36 6.51 11.32 34.63
N LEU A 37 5.36 11.68 34.13
CA LEU A 37 4.12 11.36 34.82
C LEU A 37 3.93 9.86 34.70
N GLU A 38 3.78 9.18 35.80
CA GLU A 38 3.50 7.74 35.80
C GLU A 38 2.13 7.52 35.18
N THR A 39 2.04 6.50 34.30
CA THR A 39 0.77 6.13 33.69
C THR A 39 0.03 5.19 34.64
N PRO A 40 -1.21 5.54 35.04
CA PRO A 40 -2.01 4.64 35.90
C PRO A 40 -2.34 3.32 35.19
N GLU A 41 -2.61 2.30 35.99
CA GLU A 41 -3.15 1.04 35.47
C GLU A 41 -4.49 1.30 34.77
N PHE A 42 -4.73 0.59 33.69
CA PHE A 42 -5.96 0.69 32.93
C PHE A 42 -6.44 -0.72 32.56
N ASP A 43 -7.71 -0.97 32.78
CA ASP A 43 -8.35 -2.24 32.44
C ASP A 43 -8.70 -2.26 30.94
N GLN A 44 -7.78 -2.75 30.14
CA GLN A 44 -7.91 -2.84 28.69
C GLN A 44 -9.04 -3.82 28.31
N LYS A 45 -9.91 -3.41 27.40
CA LYS A 45 -11.12 -4.17 27.02
C LYS A 45 -11.01 -4.94 25.72
N THR A 46 -9.97 -4.66 24.94
CA THR A 46 -9.78 -5.27 23.61
C THR A 46 -8.38 -5.86 23.48
N ASN A 47 -8.14 -6.58 22.38
CA ASN A 47 -6.81 -7.09 22.04
C ASN A 47 -6.00 -6.12 21.16
N LEU A 48 -6.51 -4.90 20.95
CA LEU A 48 -5.80 -3.88 20.17
C LEU A 48 -4.60 -3.35 20.97
N ASP A 49 -3.62 -2.78 20.30
CA ASP A 49 -2.55 -2.04 20.98
C ASP A 49 -3.17 -0.95 21.85
N LEU A 50 -2.57 -0.70 23.01
CA LEU A 50 -3.07 0.27 23.99
C LEU A 50 -2.17 1.50 24.01
N ILE A 51 -2.76 2.68 23.74
CA ILE A 51 -2.10 3.98 23.94
C ILE A 51 -2.82 4.74 25.04
N GLN A 52 -2.07 5.13 26.06
CA GLN A 52 -2.59 5.96 27.16
C GLN A 52 -1.88 7.31 27.15
N LEU A 53 -2.63 8.38 27.32
CA LEU A 53 -2.09 9.76 27.40
C LEU A 53 -2.26 10.27 28.82
N THR A 54 -1.15 10.61 29.49
CA THR A 54 -1.15 11.14 30.86
C THR A 54 -0.71 12.60 30.84
N PHE A 55 -1.63 13.48 31.19
CA PHE A 55 -1.44 14.94 31.25
C PHE A 55 -1.37 15.42 32.71
N SER A 56 -0.58 16.46 32.95
CA SER A 56 -0.76 17.24 34.17
C SER A 56 -2.07 18.05 34.06
N GLU A 57 -2.66 18.38 35.20
CA GLU A 57 -3.84 19.24 35.27
C GLU A 57 -3.64 20.56 34.51
N LYS A 58 -2.44 21.17 34.67
CA LYS A 58 -2.09 22.42 33.99
C LYS A 58 -2.10 22.25 32.46
N ALA A 59 -1.48 21.17 31.95
CA ALA A 59 -1.42 20.89 30.54
C ALA A 59 -2.82 20.64 29.97
N PHE A 60 -3.63 19.82 30.65
CA PHE A 60 -4.97 19.48 30.20
C PHE A 60 -5.91 20.70 30.23
N LYS A 61 -5.75 21.60 31.21
CA LYS A 61 -6.51 22.87 31.26
C LYS A 61 -6.26 23.72 29.99
N LYS A 62 -5.02 23.74 29.49
CA LYS A 62 -4.68 24.42 28.22
C LYS A 62 -5.42 23.77 27.04
N ILE A 63 -5.43 22.43 26.99
CA ILE A 63 -6.16 21.66 25.96
C ILE A 63 -7.68 22.00 26.01
N LYS A 64 -8.29 21.97 27.22
CA LYS A 64 -9.71 22.29 27.40
C LYS A 64 -10.06 23.72 26.95
N LYS A 65 -9.21 24.70 27.31
CA LYS A 65 -9.40 26.09 26.90
C LYS A 65 -9.38 26.23 25.36
N LYS A 66 -8.44 25.56 24.70
CA LYS A 66 -8.33 25.56 23.24
C LYS A 66 -9.57 24.95 22.59
N ARG A 67 -10.05 23.82 23.15
CA ARG A 67 -11.27 23.15 22.68
C ARG A 67 -12.49 24.07 22.77
N LEU A 68 -12.70 24.71 23.93
CA LEU A 68 -13.84 25.61 24.11
C LEU A 68 -13.81 26.77 23.11
N LYS A 69 -12.62 27.35 22.87
CA LYS A 69 -12.44 28.38 21.86
C LYS A 69 -12.85 27.88 20.46
N ALA A 70 -12.40 26.67 20.10
CA ALA A 70 -12.73 26.08 18.78
C ALA A 70 -14.24 25.81 18.63
N LEU A 71 -14.87 25.27 19.67
CA LEU A 71 -16.32 25.00 19.64
C LEU A 71 -17.12 26.30 19.47
N SER A 72 -16.67 27.39 20.12
CA SER A 72 -17.30 28.72 19.99
C SER A 72 -17.09 29.32 18.59
N ALA A 73 -15.91 29.10 17.99
CA ALA A 73 -15.56 29.64 16.68
C ALA A 73 -16.07 28.80 15.50
N GLY A 74 -16.43 27.53 15.75
CA GLY A 74 -16.87 26.60 14.70
C GLY A 74 -15.73 25.89 13.98
N ILE A 75 -14.48 26.30 14.20
CA ILE A 75 -13.29 25.65 13.62
C ILE A 75 -12.16 25.62 14.67
N LEU A 76 -11.22 24.70 14.47
CA LEU A 76 -10.02 24.59 15.31
C LEU A 76 -8.81 25.12 14.54
N GLU A 77 -8.29 26.25 14.97
CA GLU A 77 -7.01 26.78 14.47
C GLU A 77 -5.90 26.35 15.41
N THR A 78 -4.85 25.72 14.89
CA THR A 78 -3.73 25.22 15.68
C THR A 78 -2.39 25.78 15.25
N SER A 79 -1.47 25.81 16.20
CA SER A 79 -0.08 26.20 15.98
C SER A 79 0.85 25.33 16.82
N ASP A 80 2.14 25.47 16.65
CA ASP A 80 3.11 24.75 17.48
C ASP A 80 3.07 25.20 18.94
N SER A 81 2.60 26.43 19.22
CA SER A 81 2.45 26.91 20.61
C SER A 81 1.33 26.18 21.38
N ASP A 82 0.45 25.45 20.69
CA ASP A 82 -0.64 24.70 21.34
C ASP A 82 -0.20 23.37 21.95
N TYR A 83 1.01 22.89 21.58
CA TYR A 83 1.52 21.63 22.16
C TYR A 83 1.74 21.75 23.66
N VAL A 84 1.37 20.71 24.39
CA VAL A 84 1.61 20.59 25.83
C VAL A 84 2.36 19.29 26.12
N PRO A 85 3.16 19.22 27.19
CA PRO A 85 3.82 17.97 27.59
C PRO A 85 2.80 16.89 27.94
N VAL A 86 3.10 15.65 27.55
CA VAL A 86 2.29 14.46 27.84
C VAL A 86 3.22 13.26 27.99
N THR A 87 2.85 12.32 28.86
CA THR A 87 3.43 10.97 28.86
C THR A 87 2.53 10.10 27.98
N VAL A 88 3.12 9.42 26.99
CA VAL A 88 2.43 8.44 26.15
C VAL A 88 2.89 7.06 26.59
N SER A 89 1.98 6.22 27.04
CA SER A 89 2.28 4.81 27.29
C SER A 89 1.80 3.96 26.12
N PHE A 90 2.67 3.13 25.59
CA PHE A 90 2.33 2.19 24.53
C PHE A 90 2.56 0.77 25.04
N ASN A 91 1.47 0.03 25.24
CA ASN A 91 1.51 -1.34 25.75
C ASN A 91 2.38 -1.45 27.04
N GLY A 92 2.31 -0.43 27.91
CA GLY A 92 3.02 -0.42 29.18
C GLY A 92 4.40 0.22 29.16
N GLU A 93 4.92 0.64 28.00
CA GLU A 93 6.18 1.39 27.90
C GLU A 93 5.89 2.90 27.79
N ASP A 94 6.49 3.70 28.67
CA ASP A 94 6.25 5.15 28.74
C ASP A 94 7.23 5.95 27.87
N PHE A 95 6.70 6.92 27.13
CA PHE A 95 7.43 7.81 26.24
C PHE A 95 7.14 9.26 26.59
N ARG A 96 8.17 10.09 26.58
CA ARG A 96 7.99 11.56 26.64
C ARG A 96 7.47 12.06 25.30
N ALA A 97 6.48 12.93 25.35
CA ALA A 97 5.86 13.44 24.14
C ALA A 97 5.26 14.83 24.36
N GLU A 98 4.81 15.41 23.29
CA GLU A 98 3.96 16.59 23.27
C GLU A 98 2.70 16.26 22.51
N ALA A 99 1.57 16.80 22.96
CA ALA A 99 0.29 16.60 22.31
C ALA A 99 -0.46 17.92 22.17
N ARG A 100 -1.24 18.05 21.11
CA ARG A 100 -2.22 19.12 20.93
C ARG A 100 -3.47 18.56 20.28
N LEU A 101 -4.54 19.31 20.30
CA LEU A 101 -5.76 18.93 19.57
C LEU A 101 -5.47 18.84 18.06
N LYS A 102 -6.18 17.93 17.39
CA LYS A 102 -6.10 17.70 15.94
C LYS A 102 -7.47 17.92 15.31
N GLY A 103 -7.44 18.27 14.04
CA GLY A 103 -8.60 18.52 13.21
C GLY A 103 -8.69 19.99 12.86
N ASP A 104 -9.53 20.30 11.91
CA ASP A 104 -9.83 21.67 11.53
C ASP A 104 -11.31 21.95 11.85
N TRP A 105 -12.16 20.97 11.62
CA TRP A 105 -13.57 21.01 11.99
C TRP A 105 -13.79 20.55 13.42
N THR A 106 -14.90 20.97 14.00
CA THR A 106 -15.23 20.67 15.41
C THR A 106 -15.71 19.24 15.64
N ASP A 107 -15.96 18.46 14.60
CA ASP A 107 -16.27 17.02 14.72
C ASP A 107 -15.18 16.25 15.47
N HIS A 108 -13.93 16.67 15.33
CA HIS A 108 -12.77 16.11 16.07
C HIS A 108 -12.80 16.40 17.56
N LEU A 109 -13.72 17.24 18.02
CA LEU A 109 -13.76 17.76 19.40
C LEU A 109 -15.06 17.44 20.14
N LYS A 110 -15.98 16.71 19.49
CA LYS A 110 -17.29 16.40 20.07
C LYS A 110 -17.18 15.35 21.19
N GLY A 111 -18.09 15.43 22.14
CA GLY A 111 -18.18 14.46 23.25
C GLY A 111 -16.91 14.41 24.08
N GLU A 112 -16.53 13.20 24.46
CA GLU A 112 -15.34 12.93 25.30
C GLU A 112 -14.14 12.42 24.47
N LYS A 113 -14.38 12.02 23.23
CA LYS A 113 -13.35 11.40 22.34
C LYS A 113 -12.74 12.48 21.44
N TRP A 114 -11.81 13.26 21.99
CA TRP A 114 -11.14 14.34 21.27
C TRP A 114 -9.96 13.79 20.48
N SER A 115 -9.70 14.36 19.31
CA SER A 115 -8.55 13.99 18.47
C SER A 115 -7.29 14.72 18.91
N PHE A 116 -6.16 14.00 18.91
CA PHE A 116 -4.86 14.55 19.32
C PHE A 116 -3.82 14.31 18.22
N ARG A 117 -2.93 15.29 18.07
CA ARG A 117 -1.66 15.13 17.33
C ARG A 117 -0.54 15.00 18.36
N ILE A 118 0.30 13.99 18.19
CA ILE A 118 1.31 13.58 19.16
C ILE A 118 2.69 13.59 18.50
N LYS A 119 3.68 14.17 19.21
CA LYS A 119 5.11 14.15 18.81
C LYS A 119 5.90 13.49 19.93
N LEU A 120 6.55 12.37 19.66
CA LEU A 120 7.43 11.73 20.63
C LEU A 120 8.75 12.49 20.70
N LYS A 121 9.36 12.53 21.89
CA LYS A 121 10.64 13.18 22.16
C LYS A 121 11.81 12.20 21.96
N ASN A 122 13.01 12.75 21.91
CA ASN A 122 14.27 11.99 21.90
C ASN A 122 14.37 10.98 20.76
N ASP A 123 13.77 11.32 19.62
CA ASP A 123 13.77 10.52 18.39
C ASP A 123 13.17 9.10 18.58
N LYS A 124 12.36 8.91 19.62
CA LYS A 124 11.65 7.64 19.87
C LYS A 124 10.49 7.47 18.88
N THR A 125 10.10 6.21 18.68
CA THR A 125 8.97 5.87 17.80
C THR A 125 8.04 4.86 18.47
N ILE A 126 6.77 4.92 18.08
CA ILE A 126 5.76 3.89 18.36
C ILE A 126 5.31 3.36 17.00
N LEU A 127 5.41 2.06 16.78
CA LEU A 127 5.14 1.42 15.49
C LEU A 127 5.90 2.09 14.33
N GLY A 128 7.12 2.55 14.61
CA GLY A 128 7.98 3.25 13.65
C GLY A 128 7.63 4.72 13.41
N MET A 129 6.59 5.25 14.05
CA MET A 129 6.13 6.63 13.88
C MET A 129 6.61 7.51 15.03
N ARG A 130 7.28 8.61 14.71
CA ARG A 130 7.66 9.64 15.69
C ARG A 130 6.52 10.64 15.91
N LYS A 131 5.75 10.89 14.84
CA LYS A 131 4.60 11.81 14.86
C LYS A 131 3.38 11.07 14.34
N PHE A 132 2.29 11.15 15.05
CA PHE A 132 1.04 10.52 14.65
C PHE A 132 -0.15 11.26 15.28
N SER A 133 -1.32 10.96 14.76
CA SER A 133 -2.57 11.47 15.30
C SER A 133 -3.41 10.29 15.79
N ILE A 134 -4.20 10.52 16.84
CA ILE A 134 -5.28 9.60 17.20
C ILE A 134 -6.60 10.37 17.09
N HIS A 135 -7.58 9.75 16.44
CA HIS A 135 -8.86 10.39 16.18
C HIS A 135 -10.00 9.37 16.14
N HIS A 136 -11.22 9.85 16.30
CA HIS A 136 -12.39 8.99 16.17
C HIS A 136 -12.36 8.29 14.80
N PRO A 137 -12.55 6.98 14.73
CA PRO A 137 -12.45 6.28 13.43
C PRO A 137 -13.32 6.90 12.33
N GLN A 138 -14.51 7.37 12.66
CA GLN A 138 -15.45 7.96 11.70
C GLN A 138 -15.06 9.35 11.18
N THR A 139 -13.96 9.95 11.67
CA THR A 139 -13.43 11.18 11.05
C THR A 139 -12.76 10.92 9.70
N ARG A 140 -12.58 9.66 9.34
CA ARG A 140 -12.14 9.22 8.00
C ARG A 140 -13.30 8.51 7.28
N GLY A 141 -14.50 9.07 7.38
CA GLY A 141 -15.67 8.61 6.66
C GLY A 141 -16.51 7.55 7.39
N HIS A 142 -17.67 7.32 6.85
CA HIS A 142 -18.64 6.36 7.39
C HIS A 142 -18.10 4.91 7.34
N TYR A 143 -17.35 4.58 6.29
CA TYR A 143 -16.76 3.26 6.09
C TYR A 143 -15.29 3.26 6.54
N TYR A 144 -15.04 3.61 7.79
CA TYR A 144 -13.70 3.88 8.35
C TYR A 144 -12.68 2.75 8.13
N MET A 145 -13.12 1.51 8.01
CA MET A 145 -12.22 0.38 7.71
C MET A 145 -11.74 0.41 6.26
N ALA A 146 -12.50 1.04 5.36
CA ALA A 146 -12.09 1.18 3.97
C ALA A 146 -10.83 2.05 3.84
N GLU A 147 -10.67 3.08 4.70
CA GLU A 147 -9.44 3.90 4.73
C GLU A 147 -8.23 3.04 5.08
N TRP A 148 -8.37 2.15 6.06
CA TRP A 148 -7.31 1.21 6.43
C TRP A 148 -6.95 0.30 5.24
N LEU A 149 -7.95 -0.26 4.57
CA LEU A 149 -7.73 -1.16 3.42
C LEU A 149 -7.17 -0.41 2.20
N TYR A 150 -7.62 0.83 2.00
CA TYR A 150 -7.09 1.72 0.95
C TYR A 150 -5.58 1.90 1.10
N LEU A 151 -5.11 2.19 2.32
CA LEU A 151 -3.69 2.37 2.57
C LEU A 151 -2.90 1.05 2.43
N LYS A 152 -3.52 -0.11 2.70
CA LYS A 152 -2.92 -1.42 2.39
C LYS A 152 -2.78 -1.62 0.87
N ALA A 153 -3.78 -1.21 0.09
CA ALA A 153 -3.72 -1.28 -1.39
C ALA A 153 -2.62 -0.34 -1.93
N VAL A 154 -2.54 0.87 -1.41
CA VAL A 154 -1.50 1.85 -1.76
C VAL A 154 -0.11 1.24 -1.52
N LYS A 155 0.11 0.63 -0.36
CA LYS A 155 1.38 0.00 0.01
C LYS A 155 1.71 -1.19 -0.90
N ARG A 156 0.72 -2.00 -1.24
CA ARG A 156 0.86 -3.15 -2.15
C ARG A 156 1.42 -2.74 -3.52
N GLU A 157 1.05 -1.55 -3.98
CA GLU A 157 1.44 -1.05 -5.31
C GLU A 157 2.70 -0.18 -5.28
N ASP A 158 3.47 -0.23 -4.18
CA ASP A 158 4.69 0.56 -3.96
C ASP A 158 4.46 2.07 -4.11
N LEU A 159 3.25 2.52 -3.72
CA LEU A 159 2.90 3.93 -3.64
C LEU A 159 3.10 4.43 -2.21
N ILE A 160 3.29 5.73 -2.06
CA ILE A 160 3.51 6.34 -0.74
C ILE A 160 2.16 6.51 -0.03
N GLY A 161 2.03 5.88 1.12
CA GLY A 161 0.87 6.02 1.99
C GLY A 161 1.28 6.08 3.44
N LEU A 162 0.39 6.59 4.28
CA LEU A 162 0.60 6.71 5.72
C LEU A 162 0.35 5.37 6.41
N ARG A 163 1.06 5.12 7.50
CA ARG A 163 0.72 4.02 8.41
C ARG A 163 -0.57 4.38 9.14
N TYR A 164 -1.47 3.41 9.23
CA TYR A 164 -2.81 3.62 9.76
C TYR A 164 -3.25 2.36 10.50
N ASN A 165 -3.73 2.50 11.72
CA ASN A 165 -4.16 1.35 12.51
C ASN A 165 -5.25 1.79 13.51
N PHE A 166 -5.76 0.85 14.29
CA PHE A 166 -6.73 1.12 15.36
C PHE A 166 -6.10 0.72 16.69
N ILE A 167 -6.33 1.55 17.69
CA ILE A 167 -5.78 1.33 19.04
C ILE A 167 -6.85 1.61 20.07
N GLU A 168 -6.75 0.96 21.23
CA GLU A 168 -7.54 1.31 22.40
C GLU A 168 -6.83 2.44 23.15
N SER A 169 -7.57 3.36 23.75
CA SER A 169 -6.94 4.49 24.42
C SER A 169 -7.65 4.91 25.72
N ALA A 170 -6.86 5.47 26.61
CA ALA A 170 -7.34 6.10 27.83
C ALA A 170 -6.61 7.42 28.05
N LEU A 171 -7.29 8.38 28.67
CA LEU A 171 -6.71 9.66 29.08
C LEU A 171 -6.65 9.70 30.59
N HIS A 172 -5.53 10.19 31.10
CA HIS A 172 -5.32 10.36 32.54
C HIS A 172 -4.92 11.81 32.83
N ILE A 173 -5.55 12.46 33.77
CA ILE A 173 -5.22 13.82 34.18
C ILE A 173 -4.76 13.75 35.63
N LYS A 174 -3.48 14.03 35.87
CA LYS A 174 -2.90 14.02 37.22
C LYS A 174 -3.25 15.32 37.94
N SER A 175 -3.89 15.21 39.09
CA SER A 175 -4.23 16.36 39.96
C SER A 175 -2.96 17.06 40.43
N LYS A 176 -3.02 18.39 40.53
CA LYS A 176 -1.86 19.21 40.91
C LYS A 176 -1.39 18.93 42.35
N ASN A 177 -2.35 18.77 43.27
CA ASN A 177 -2.08 18.75 44.70
C ASN A 177 -2.28 17.37 45.34
N SER A 178 -2.34 16.30 44.55
CA SER A 178 -2.50 14.95 45.06
C SER A 178 -1.86 13.93 44.14
N SER A 179 -1.80 12.67 44.60
CA SER A 179 -1.37 11.55 43.77
C SER A 179 -2.48 11.02 42.86
N ASN A 180 -3.69 11.59 42.96
CA ASN A 180 -4.87 11.08 42.25
C ASN A 180 -4.87 11.43 40.77
N TYR A 181 -5.51 10.57 39.99
CA TYR A 181 -5.74 10.75 38.56
C TYR A 181 -7.24 10.75 38.27
N GLU A 182 -7.69 11.63 37.40
CA GLU A 182 -8.96 11.49 36.72
C GLU A 182 -8.66 10.65 35.46
N SER A 183 -9.24 9.46 35.36
CA SER A 183 -9.02 8.55 34.23
C SER A 183 -10.30 8.43 33.40
N ARG A 184 -10.16 8.48 32.10
CA ARG A 184 -11.24 8.40 31.13
C ARG A 184 -10.93 7.28 30.12
N ASP A 185 -11.81 6.29 30.06
CA ASP A 185 -11.82 5.32 28.98
C ASP A 185 -12.41 6.03 27.74
N VAL A 186 -11.62 6.23 26.73
CA VAL A 186 -12.07 6.93 25.51
C VAL A 186 -12.26 5.94 24.34
N GLY A 187 -12.05 4.64 24.59
CA GLY A 187 -12.34 3.59 23.63
C GLY A 187 -11.35 3.52 22.47
N ILE A 188 -11.83 3.18 21.29
CA ILE A 188 -10.98 2.90 20.15
C ILE A 188 -10.78 4.16 19.30
N TYR A 189 -9.52 4.45 18.98
CA TYR A 189 -9.14 5.50 18.05
C TYR A 189 -8.52 4.89 16.78
N ALA A 190 -8.67 5.57 15.68
CA ALA A 190 -7.77 5.41 14.53
C ALA A 190 -6.45 6.13 14.86
N MET A 191 -5.32 5.46 14.59
CA MET A 191 -3.97 6.01 14.73
C MET A 191 -3.40 6.22 13.34
N GLU A 192 -3.10 7.46 12.99
CA GLU A 192 -2.67 7.86 11.65
C GLU A 192 -1.32 8.55 11.71
N GLU A 193 -0.39 8.11 10.88
CA GLU A 193 0.92 8.74 10.75
C GLU A 193 0.80 10.21 10.33
N THR A 194 1.67 11.06 10.85
CA THR A 194 1.81 12.46 10.43
C THR A 194 3.08 12.59 9.60
N PHE A 195 3.00 13.30 8.47
CA PHE A 195 4.09 13.44 7.51
C PHE A 195 5.39 13.91 8.17
N ASP A 196 6.44 13.14 8.01
CA ASP A 196 7.82 13.56 8.27
C ASP A 196 8.77 12.65 7.47
N LYS A 197 10.08 12.76 7.72
CA LYS A 197 11.07 11.95 6.98
C LYS A 197 10.83 10.45 7.16
N ARG A 198 10.28 10.02 8.29
CA ARG A 198 10.02 8.59 8.56
C ARG A 198 8.90 8.03 7.69
N THR A 199 7.99 8.89 7.23
CA THR A 199 6.98 8.50 6.24
C THR A 199 7.68 8.07 4.94
N LEU A 200 8.67 8.83 4.51
CA LEU A 200 9.44 8.50 3.30
C LEU A 200 10.29 7.24 3.53
N GLU A 201 11.01 7.18 4.66
CA GLU A 201 11.86 6.03 5.02
C GLU A 201 11.06 4.72 5.09
N SER A 202 9.84 4.75 5.66
CA SER A 202 9.00 3.56 5.78
C SER A 202 8.46 3.08 4.43
N ASN A 203 8.48 3.94 3.42
CA ASN A 203 8.10 3.61 2.04
C ASN A 203 9.33 3.37 1.17
N GLY A 204 10.53 3.26 1.76
CA GLY A 204 11.77 2.98 1.03
C GLY A 204 12.27 4.15 0.20
N MET A 205 11.85 5.38 0.51
CA MET A 205 12.17 6.57 -0.28
C MET A 205 13.32 7.36 0.37
N LYS A 206 14.14 8.00 -0.46
CA LYS A 206 15.18 8.91 -0.01
C LYS A 206 14.55 10.15 0.63
N GLU A 207 15.15 10.65 1.72
CA GLU A 207 14.69 11.88 2.37
C GLU A 207 14.69 13.04 1.37
N SER A 208 13.55 13.71 1.23
CA SER A 208 13.36 14.88 0.39
C SER A 208 12.10 15.59 0.87
N VAL A 209 11.63 16.56 0.11
CA VAL A 209 10.48 17.37 0.51
C VAL A 209 9.16 16.70 0.11
N ILE A 210 8.17 16.92 0.95
CA ILE A 210 6.77 16.64 0.65
C ILE A 210 6.11 18.00 0.40
N LEU A 211 5.49 18.14 -0.76
CA LEU A 211 4.81 19.37 -1.20
C LEU A 211 3.33 19.29 -0.85
N LYS A 212 2.77 20.44 -0.50
CA LYS A 212 1.34 20.61 -0.27
C LYS A 212 0.91 21.98 -0.80
N PHE A 213 -0.40 22.17 -0.94
CA PHE A 213 -0.97 23.49 -1.21
C PHE A 213 -1.37 24.14 0.13
N SER A 214 -1.20 25.45 0.22
CA SER A 214 -1.62 26.21 1.42
C SER A 214 -3.14 26.12 1.57
N GLU A 215 -3.58 25.88 2.78
CA GLU A 215 -5.01 25.82 3.13
C GLU A 215 -5.54 27.16 3.66
N GLN A 216 -4.66 28.18 3.79
CA GLN A 216 -4.99 29.42 4.48
C GLN A 216 -6.22 30.10 3.87
N HIS A 217 -6.26 30.25 2.55
CA HIS A 217 -7.38 30.91 1.87
C HIS A 217 -8.72 30.19 2.13
N TRP A 218 -8.70 28.85 2.06
CA TRP A 218 -9.90 28.03 2.32
C TRP A 218 -10.46 28.34 3.73
N TRP A 219 -9.57 28.27 4.74
CA TRP A 219 -10.00 28.48 6.12
C TRP A 219 -10.44 29.93 6.39
N ASP A 220 -9.83 30.91 5.73
CA ASP A 220 -10.25 32.32 5.84
C ASP A 220 -11.68 32.51 5.30
N GLU A 221 -11.99 31.87 4.17
CA GLU A 221 -13.34 31.97 3.58
C GLU A 221 -14.37 31.20 4.44
N VAL A 222 -14.00 30.05 4.99
CA VAL A 222 -14.88 29.31 5.94
C VAL A 222 -15.18 30.17 7.17
N LYS A 223 -14.18 30.84 7.74
CA LYS A 223 -14.37 31.76 8.89
C LYS A 223 -15.35 32.88 8.55
N LYS A 224 -15.15 33.53 7.42
CA LYS A 224 -16.06 34.59 6.96
C LYS A 224 -17.50 34.09 6.84
N SER A 225 -17.69 32.91 6.26
CA SER A 225 -19.02 32.30 6.11
C SER A 225 -19.68 32.03 7.46
N ILE A 226 -18.91 31.52 8.42
CA ILE A 226 -19.43 31.29 9.80
C ILE A 226 -19.81 32.62 10.46
N GLU A 227 -18.97 33.64 10.34
CA GLU A 227 -19.19 34.98 10.94
C GLU A 227 -20.46 35.64 10.44
N VAL A 228 -20.78 35.51 9.16
CA VAL A 228 -21.99 36.10 8.58
C VAL A 228 -23.18 35.14 8.60
N GLY A 229 -23.02 33.95 9.15
CA GLY A 229 -24.10 32.96 9.28
C GLY A 229 -24.53 32.36 7.94
N SER A 230 -23.68 32.40 6.92
CA SER A 230 -23.96 31.82 5.62
C SER A 230 -23.47 30.35 5.53
N SER A 231 -24.03 29.59 4.59
CA SER A 231 -23.60 28.24 4.32
C SER A 231 -22.28 28.26 3.53
N TYR A 232 -21.32 27.45 3.94
CA TYR A 232 -20.08 27.25 3.19
C TYR A 232 -20.16 26.07 2.22
N GLY A 233 -21.35 25.52 2.00
CA GLY A 233 -21.58 24.48 1.00
C GLY A 233 -21.27 24.94 -0.42
N SER A 234 -21.62 26.20 -0.73
CA SER A 234 -21.30 26.80 -2.02
C SER A 234 -19.79 26.99 -2.21
N LEU A 235 -19.08 27.37 -1.15
CA LEU A 235 -17.61 27.46 -1.19
C LEU A 235 -16.99 26.10 -1.55
N TRP A 236 -17.51 25.04 -0.96
CA TRP A 236 -17.06 23.67 -1.23
C TRP A 236 -17.15 23.34 -2.71
N SER A 237 -18.31 23.66 -3.32
CA SER A 237 -18.54 23.46 -4.75
C SER A 237 -17.54 24.25 -5.61
N ASP A 238 -17.30 25.51 -5.26
CA ASP A 238 -16.39 26.39 -5.98
C ASP A 238 -14.94 25.89 -5.88
N PHE A 239 -14.51 25.48 -4.68
CA PHE A 239 -13.17 24.95 -4.46
C PHE A 239 -12.95 23.58 -5.13
N MET A 240 -14.02 22.85 -5.44
CA MET A 240 -13.92 21.59 -6.17
C MET A 240 -13.86 21.79 -7.69
N ASN A 241 -14.17 22.99 -8.18
CA ASN A 241 -14.08 23.33 -9.59
C ASN A 241 -12.75 24.05 -9.85
N TYR A 242 -11.71 23.28 -10.18
CA TYR A 242 -10.37 23.82 -10.34
C TYR A 242 -10.26 24.93 -11.41
N LYS A 243 -11.19 24.97 -12.35
CA LYS A 243 -11.23 26.05 -13.37
C LYS A 243 -11.54 27.41 -12.75
N LEU A 244 -12.20 27.43 -11.60
CA LEU A 244 -12.55 28.64 -10.88
C LEU A 244 -11.53 28.99 -9.80
N ILE A 245 -10.60 28.07 -9.48
CA ILE A 245 -9.59 28.30 -8.45
C ILE A 245 -8.55 29.28 -8.96
N ASP A 246 -8.38 30.37 -8.23
CA ASP A 246 -7.24 31.27 -8.42
C ASP A 246 -6.01 30.62 -7.78
N ARG A 247 -5.09 30.20 -8.62
CA ARG A 247 -3.89 29.44 -8.20
C ARG A 247 -3.02 30.23 -7.21
N ALA A 248 -3.04 31.57 -7.29
CA ALA A 248 -2.30 32.41 -6.37
C ALA A 248 -2.81 32.29 -4.92
N GLN A 249 -4.06 31.86 -4.74
CA GLN A 249 -4.67 31.66 -3.42
C GLN A 249 -4.23 30.37 -2.75
N PHE A 250 -3.61 29.45 -3.50
CA PHE A 250 -3.16 28.15 -2.99
C PHE A 250 -1.66 27.95 -3.29
N PRO A 251 -0.79 28.79 -2.71
CA PRO A 251 0.65 28.63 -2.95
C PRO A 251 1.16 27.25 -2.49
N ILE A 252 2.15 26.74 -3.21
CA ILE A 252 2.79 25.47 -2.91
C ILE A 252 3.81 25.68 -1.77
N LEU A 253 3.69 24.85 -0.75
CA LEU A 253 4.51 24.88 0.46
C LEU A 253 5.15 23.53 0.71
N PRO A 254 6.30 23.48 1.36
CA PRO A 254 6.86 22.21 1.83
C PRO A 254 6.26 21.85 3.21
N PHE A 255 6.15 20.58 3.52
CA PHE A 255 6.04 20.16 4.91
C PHE A 255 7.34 20.51 5.63
N SER A 256 7.28 20.88 6.90
CA SER A 256 8.43 21.31 7.69
C SER A 256 9.12 22.53 7.07
N GLU A 257 8.37 23.60 6.86
CA GLU A 257 8.85 24.85 6.25
C GLU A 257 10.16 25.35 6.84
N GLU A 258 10.23 25.47 8.17
CA GLU A 258 11.40 25.97 8.87
C GLU A 258 12.65 25.14 8.56
N LYS A 259 12.52 23.81 8.65
CA LYS A 259 13.63 22.90 8.34
C LYS A 259 14.06 23.03 6.88
N THR A 260 13.10 23.14 5.97
CA THR A 260 13.36 23.25 4.53
C THR A 260 14.13 24.54 4.21
N VAL A 261 13.72 25.65 4.81
CA VAL A 261 14.40 26.94 4.60
C VAL A 261 15.85 26.90 5.10
N LEU A 262 16.09 26.24 6.24
CA LEU A 262 17.40 26.20 6.87
C LEU A 262 18.36 25.19 6.24
N ASP A 263 17.86 24.19 5.54
CA ASP A 263 18.68 23.13 4.92
C ASP A 263 18.81 23.38 3.42
N GLY A 264 20.02 23.64 2.95
CA GLY A 264 20.29 23.97 1.53
C GLY A 264 19.84 22.87 0.56
N THR A 265 20.02 21.58 0.92
CA THR A 265 19.60 20.45 0.09
C THR A 265 18.08 20.38 0.01
N MET A 266 17.39 20.46 1.15
CA MET A 266 15.93 20.44 1.21
C MET A 266 15.33 21.65 0.49
N ASN A 267 15.95 22.82 0.61
CA ASN A 267 15.52 24.03 -0.11
C ASN A 267 15.65 23.84 -1.62
N GLY A 268 16.77 23.25 -2.08
CA GLY A 268 16.96 22.92 -3.49
C GLY A 268 15.89 21.95 -4.01
N HIS A 269 15.63 20.87 -3.26
CA HIS A 269 14.56 19.91 -3.58
C HIS A 269 13.19 20.59 -3.63
N PHE A 270 12.93 21.49 -2.69
CA PHE A 270 11.66 22.22 -2.64
C PHE A 270 11.48 23.09 -3.89
N ARG A 271 12.52 23.86 -4.25
CA ARG A 271 12.44 24.73 -5.44
C ARG A 271 12.19 23.92 -6.70
N THR A 272 12.92 22.82 -6.88
CA THR A 272 12.75 21.95 -8.05
C THR A 272 11.34 21.30 -8.08
N GLY A 273 10.92 20.72 -6.96
CA GLY A 273 9.61 20.10 -6.88
C GLY A 273 8.46 21.09 -7.10
N LYS A 274 8.59 22.28 -6.51
CA LYS A 274 7.63 23.37 -6.71
C LYS A 274 7.54 23.77 -8.18
N GLU A 275 8.70 23.96 -8.84
CA GLU A 275 8.77 24.33 -10.25
C GLU A 275 8.07 23.28 -11.14
N LEU A 276 8.32 21.97 -10.88
CA LEU A 276 7.66 20.90 -11.59
C LEU A 276 6.12 20.95 -11.40
N LEU A 277 5.67 21.10 -10.16
CA LEU A 277 4.25 21.13 -9.87
C LEU A 277 3.58 22.38 -10.48
N GLU A 278 4.23 23.53 -10.39
CA GLU A 278 3.75 24.78 -11.01
C GLU A 278 3.66 24.67 -12.54
N SER A 279 4.64 24.04 -13.18
CA SER A 279 4.66 23.91 -14.65
C SER A 279 3.47 23.09 -15.17
N VAL A 280 3.08 22.04 -14.44
CA VAL A 280 1.84 21.28 -14.76
C VAL A 280 0.61 22.13 -14.49
N TYR A 281 0.59 22.78 -13.35
CA TYR A 281 -0.54 23.58 -12.89
C TYR A 281 -0.83 24.74 -13.83
N THR A 282 0.20 25.33 -14.45
CA THR A 282 0.08 26.40 -15.45
C THR A 282 -0.15 25.88 -16.88
N GLY A 283 0.02 24.58 -17.10
CA GLY A 283 -0.10 23.96 -18.42
C GLY A 283 1.15 24.13 -19.29
N GLU A 284 2.28 24.52 -18.70
CA GLU A 284 3.58 24.62 -19.40
C GLU A 284 4.19 23.26 -19.66
N ALA A 285 3.99 22.31 -18.73
CA ALA A 285 4.50 20.94 -18.84
C ALA A 285 3.34 19.93 -18.85
N THR A 286 3.58 18.77 -19.45
CA THR A 286 2.68 17.62 -19.37
C THR A 286 2.93 16.87 -18.05
N LEU A 287 1.99 16.01 -17.68
CA LEU A 287 2.11 15.21 -16.46
C LEU A 287 3.36 14.33 -16.47
N ASP A 288 3.72 13.75 -17.63
CA ASP A 288 4.88 12.85 -17.72
C ASP A 288 6.22 13.59 -17.64
N GLU A 289 6.22 14.89 -17.88
CA GLU A 289 7.42 15.73 -17.70
C GLU A 289 7.68 16.05 -16.22
N ALA A 290 6.65 16.03 -15.39
CA ALA A 290 6.75 16.44 -13.98
C ALA A 290 6.57 15.28 -12.98
N PHE A 291 5.83 14.24 -13.35
CA PHE A 291 5.45 13.14 -12.45
C PHE A 291 5.96 11.79 -12.93
N ASP A 292 6.18 10.89 -11.98
CA ASP A 292 6.17 9.45 -12.26
C ASP A 292 4.72 9.10 -12.61
N VAL A 293 4.42 9.09 -13.92
CA VAL A 293 3.02 8.95 -14.39
C VAL A 293 2.45 7.57 -14.15
N GLN A 294 3.28 6.53 -14.06
CA GLN A 294 2.81 5.19 -13.72
C GLN A 294 2.27 5.19 -12.30
N LYS A 295 3.01 5.78 -11.37
CA LYS A 295 2.58 5.91 -9.98
C LYS A 295 1.36 6.83 -9.84
N LEU A 296 1.37 7.96 -10.57
CA LEU A 296 0.24 8.90 -10.53
C LEU A 296 -1.05 8.24 -11.04
N ALA A 297 -0.95 7.51 -12.15
CA ALA A 297 -2.08 6.79 -12.75
C ALA A 297 -2.60 5.68 -11.83
N LYS A 298 -1.68 4.89 -11.26
CA LYS A 298 -2.05 3.81 -10.33
C LYS A 298 -2.73 4.38 -9.09
N GLN A 299 -2.19 5.48 -8.53
CA GLN A 299 -2.80 6.15 -7.37
C GLN A 299 -4.23 6.62 -7.72
N ASN A 300 -4.43 7.23 -8.88
CA ASN A 300 -5.75 7.71 -9.29
C ASN A 300 -6.74 6.55 -9.45
N ALA A 301 -6.31 5.43 -10.04
CA ALA A 301 -7.17 4.26 -10.22
C ALA A 301 -7.58 3.66 -8.85
N ILE A 302 -6.61 3.49 -7.93
CA ILE A 302 -6.89 2.93 -6.59
C ILE A 302 -7.77 3.87 -5.78
N LEU A 303 -7.49 5.17 -5.84
CA LEU A 303 -8.29 6.20 -5.16
C LEU A 303 -9.76 6.10 -5.61
N ASN A 304 -10.01 5.97 -6.90
CA ASN A 304 -11.37 5.80 -7.43
C ASN A 304 -11.97 4.44 -7.02
N LEU A 305 -11.20 3.36 -7.05
CA LEU A 305 -11.68 2.06 -6.57
C LEU A 305 -12.26 2.18 -5.14
N PHE A 306 -11.55 2.90 -4.27
CA PHE A 306 -11.95 3.07 -2.88
C PHE A 306 -12.94 4.22 -2.65
N GLY A 307 -13.36 4.93 -3.71
CA GLY A 307 -14.22 6.10 -3.58
C GLY A 307 -13.58 7.21 -2.74
N ALA A 308 -12.24 7.25 -2.74
CA ALA A 308 -11.43 8.12 -1.88
C ALA A 308 -11.27 9.53 -2.46
N ILE A 309 -12.36 10.09 -2.96
CA ILE A 309 -12.39 11.33 -3.74
C ILE A 309 -11.96 12.54 -2.91
N HIS A 310 -12.20 12.52 -1.60
CA HIS A 310 -11.77 13.57 -0.67
C HIS A 310 -10.27 13.85 -0.80
N GLY A 311 -9.48 12.80 -1.10
CA GLY A 311 -8.04 12.91 -1.33
C GLY A 311 -7.64 13.67 -2.60
N THR A 312 -8.58 13.98 -3.51
CA THR A 312 -8.29 14.78 -4.72
C THR A 312 -8.47 16.28 -4.52
N TYR A 313 -9.04 16.69 -3.38
CA TYR A 313 -9.25 18.11 -3.09
C TYR A 313 -7.90 18.81 -2.94
N ILE A 314 -7.79 20.05 -3.47
CA ILE A 314 -6.52 20.78 -3.51
C ILE A 314 -5.84 20.83 -2.13
N ILE A 315 -6.61 21.01 -1.06
CA ILE A 315 -6.10 21.10 0.30
C ILE A 315 -5.60 19.76 0.84
N ASN A 316 -5.93 18.65 0.17
CA ASN A 316 -5.50 17.29 0.57
C ASN A 316 -4.41 16.71 -0.32
N LEU A 317 -4.10 17.35 -1.46
CA LEU A 317 -3.06 16.86 -2.36
C LEU A 317 -1.69 16.96 -1.72
N ARG A 318 -0.93 15.86 -1.80
CA ARG A 318 0.43 15.77 -1.27
C ARG A 318 1.31 15.08 -2.29
N PHE A 319 2.50 15.64 -2.53
CA PHE A 319 3.44 15.08 -3.50
C PHE A 319 4.85 15.02 -2.90
N TYR A 320 5.52 13.93 -3.17
CA TYR A 320 6.94 13.77 -2.81
C TYR A 320 7.79 14.10 -4.03
N TYR A 321 8.81 14.94 -3.84
CA TYR A 321 9.83 15.14 -4.87
C TYR A 321 10.90 14.08 -4.69
N ASN A 322 11.05 13.22 -5.70
CA ASN A 322 12.03 12.14 -5.70
C ASN A 322 13.34 12.66 -6.32
N PRO A 323 14.39 12.91 -5.51
CA PRO A 323 15.65 13.48 -6.04
C PRO A 323 16.45 12.49 -6.88
N ILE A 324 16.10 11.22 -6.89
CA ILE A 324 16.78 10.20 -7.70
C ILE A 324 16.24 10.23 -9.14
N THR A 325 14.94 10.36 -9.31
CA THR A 325 14.30 10.39 -10.63
C THR A 325 14.10 11.82 -11.14
N SER A 326 14.17 12.79 -10.24
CA SER A 326 13.83 14.22 -10.48
C SER A 326 12.37 14.41 -10.89
N LEU A 327 11.48 13.57 -10.38
CA LEU A 327 10.05 13.59 -10.66
C LEU A 327 9.25 13.66 -9.35
N LEU A 328 8.00 14.09 -9.48
CA LEU A 328 7.03 14.08 -8.38
C LEU A 328 6.34 12.71 -8.31
N GLU A 329 6.03 12.27 -7.09
CA GLU A 329 5.24 11.06 -6.83
C GLU A 329 4.06 11.41 -5.92
N PRO A 330 2.88 10.82 -6.16
CA PRO A 330 1.71 11.12 -5.32
C PRO A 330 1.81 10.45 -3.96
N ILE A 331 1.18 11.05 -2.96
CA ILE A 331 1.03 10.48 -1.61
C ILE A 331 -0.46 10.34 -1.33
N ALA A 332 -0.90 9.16 -0.92
CA ALA A 332 -2.28 8.91 -0.53
C ALA A 332 -2.55 9.55 0.83
N PHE A 333 -3.58 10.38 0.91
CA PHE A 333 -3.94 11.10 2.13
C PHE A 333 -5.42 11.45 2.15
N ASP A 334 -6.07 11.24 3.28
CA ASP A 334 -7.39 11.76 3.65
C ASP A 334 -8.46 11.47 2.58
N GLY A 335 -8.64 10.19 2.28
CA GLY A 335 -9.57 9.79 1.21
C GLY A 335 -11.04 9.78 1.59
N ASP A 336 -11.39 9.62 2.86
CA ASP A 336 -12.75 9.32 3.33
C ASP A 336 -13.32 8.13 2.56
N SER A 337 -12.54 7.06 2.53
CA SER A 337 -12.70 5.91 1.64
C SER A 337 -13.96 5.07 1.93
N GLY A 338 -14.43 4.35 0.93
CA GLY A 338 -15.46 3.32 1.06
C GLY A 338 -16.80 3.67 0.44
N GLU A 339 -16.95 4.88 -0.07
CA GLU A 339 -18.20 5.32 -0.67
C GLU A 339 -18.36 4.86 -2.11
N LYS A 340 -19.59 4.77 -2.58
CA LYS A 340 -19.89 4.56 -4.00
C LYS A 340 -19.58 5.82 -4.79
N LEU A 341 -18.91 5.66 -5.91
CA LEU A 341 -18.71 6.76 -6.85
C LEU A 341 -19.99 7.09 -7.59
N THR A 342 -20.18 8.36 -7.87
CA THR A 342 -21.21 8.80 -8.85
C THR A 342 -20.63 8.83 -10.26
N LYS A 343 -19.31 9.11 -10.35
CA LYS A 343 -18.56 9.15 -11.61
C LYS A 343 -17.07 9.01 -11.31
N TYR A 344 -16.29 8.67 -12.31
CA TYR A 344 -14.83 8.63 -12.21
C TYR A 344 -14.28 10.04 -11.99
N THR A 345 -13.30 10.20 -11.10
CA THR A 345 -12.70 11.49 -10.75
C THR A 345 -11.21 11.49 -11.10
N HIS A 346 -10.84 12.37 -12.02
CA HIS A 346 -9.44 12.62 -12.37
C HIS A 346 -8.82 13.66 -11.43
N PHE A 347 -7.50 13.70 -11.37
CA PHE A 347 -6.81 14.81 -10.71
C PHE A 347 -7.14 16.13 -11.45
N MET A 348 -7.30 17.21 -10.67
CA MET A 348 -7.80 18.50 -11.14
C MET A 348 -6.92 19.16 -12.21
N PHE A 349 -5.62 18.84 -12.23
CA PHE A 349 -4.66 19.44 -13.17
C PHE A 349 -4.49 18.64 -14.48
N LEU A 350 -5.24 17.57 -14.68
CA LEU A 350 -5.21 16.80 -15.93
C LEU A 350 -5.66 17.64 -17.12
N ASN A 351 -4.85 17.66 -18.16
CA ASN A 351 -5.21 18.24 -19.46
C ASN A 351 -5.33 17.09 -20.48
N LYS A 352 -6.57 16.74 -20.80
CA LYS A 352 -6.87 15.58 -21.66
C LYS A 352 -6.31 15.70 -23.08
N GLU A 353 -6.04 16.92 -23.55
CA GLU A 353 -5.50 17.17 -24.88
C GLU A 353 -3.96 16.99 -24.92
N LYS A 354 -3.30 17.24 -23.81
CA LYS A 354 -1.82 17.21 -23.71
C LYS A 354 -1.27 15.95 -23.05
N ASP A 355 -2.00 15.40 -22.07
CA ASP A 355 -1.50 14.36 -21.17
C ASP A 355 -1.76 12.93 -21.69
N SER A 356 -1.50 12.68 -22.99
CA SER A 356 -1.76 11.39 -23.61
C SER A 356 -0.92 10.26 -22.97
N VAL A 357 0.31 10.55 -22.56
CA VAL A 357 1.18 9.56 -21.89
C VAL A 357 0.55 9.14 -20.56
N TYR A 358 0.11 10.11 -19.76
CA TYR A 358 -0.58 9.82 -18.49
C TYR A 358 -1.87 9.03 -18.73
N LEU A 359 -2.69 9.44 -19.70
CA LEU A 359 -3.97 8.76 -19.98
C LEU A 359 -3.77 7.30 -20.41
N LYS A 360 -2.68 7.03 -21.14
CA LYS A 360 -2.29 5.68 -21.52
C LYS A 360 -1.93 4.85 -20.28
N GLU A 361 -1.10 5.39 -19.38
CA GLU A 361 -0.75 4.73 -18.11
C GLU A 361 -2.00 4.54 -17.23
N LEU A 362 -2.91 5.52 -17.23
CA LEU A 362 -4.17 5.40 -16.50
C LEU A 362 -5.01 4.23 -17.03
N ALA A 363 -5.07 4.05 -18.34
CA ALA A 363 -5.81 2.93 -18.91
C ALA A 363 -5.20 1.57 -18.49
N TYR A 364 -3.87 1.46 -18.41
CA TYR A 364 -3.21 0.27 -17.88
C TYR A 364 -3.60 0.03 -16.42
N ALA A 365 -3.55 1.07 -15.60
CA ALA A 365 -3.92 0.98 -14.20
C ALA A 365 -5.39 0.60 -14.02
N LEU A 366 -6.28 1.21 -14.81
CA LEU A 366 -7.72 0.90 -14.78
C LEU A 366 -7.99 -0.54 -15.20
N HIS A 367 -7.29 -1.02 -16.24
CA HIS A 367 -7.44 -2.40 -16.70
C HIS A 367 -7.12 -3.39 -15.57
N GLU A 368 -6.04 -3.14 -14.83
CA GLU A 368 -5.61 -3.99 -13.71
C GLU A 368 -6.57 -3.88 -12.52
N VAL A 369 -6.80 -2.65 -12.06
CA VAL A 369 -7.51 -2.39 -10.79
C VAL A 369 -9.02 -2.72 -10.89
N SER A 370 -9.59 -2.63 -12.09
CA SER A 370 -11.02 -2.91 -12.31
C SER A 370 -11.37 -4.39 -12.40
N GLN A 371 -10.36 -5.29 -12.41
CA GLN A 371 -10.62 -6.72 -12.46
C GLN A 371 -11.07 -7.25 -11.10
N PRO A 372 -12.02 -8.20 -11.06
CA PRO A 372 -12.44 -8.78 -9.78
C PRO A 372 -11.28 -9.35 -8.95
N GLU A 373 -10.25 -9.90 -9.60
CA GLU A 373 -9.07 -10.45 -8.91
C GLU A 373 -8.37 -9.43 -8.05
N TYR A 374 -8.33 -8.18 -8.49
CA TYR A 374 -7.65 -7.14 -7.71
C TYR A 374 -8.23 -7.07 -6.29
N LEU A 375 -9.56 -7.00 -6.20
CA LEU A 375 -10.25 -7.00 -4.90
C LEU A 375 -10.18 -8.36 -4.21
N ASN A 376 -10.34 -9.45 -4.95
CA ASN A 376 -10.29 -10.81 -4.38
C ASN A 376 -8.93 -11.06 -3.72
N ASP A 377 -7.83 -10.71 -4.38
CA ASP A 377 -6.47 -10.88 -3.84
C ASP A 377 -6.25 -9.98 -2.62
N LEU A 378 -6.70 -8.74 -2.71
CA LEU A 378 -6.57 -7.79 -1.59
C LEU A 378 -7.35 -8.28 -0.37
N MET A 379 -8.58 -8.74 -0.57
CA MET A 379 -9.41 -9.28 0.50
C MET A 379 -8.84 -10.58 1.07
N ALA A 380 -8.37 -11.50 0.20
CA ALA A 380 -7.76 -12.75 0.66
C ALA A 380 -6.58 -12.48 1.60
N LYS A 381 -5.78 -11.48 1.27
CA LYS A 381 -4.60 -11.11 2.07
C LYS A 381 -4.96 -10.41 3.38
N HIS A 382 -5.94 -9.50 3.36
CA HIS A 382 -6.15 -8.58 4.48
C HIS A 382 -7.43 -8.85 5.30
N LYS A 383 -8.37 -9.67 4.80
CA LYS A 383 -9.64 -9.95 5.49
C LYS A 383 -9.45 -10.53 6.90
N PRO A 384 -8.53 -11.48 7.14
CA PRO A 384 -8.36 -11.99 8.51
C PRO A 384 -8.01 -10.90 9.52
N GLU A 385 -7.05 -10.02 9.18
CA GLU A 385 -6.68 -8.88 10.03
C GLU A 385 -7.84 -7.90 10.18
N MET A 386 -8.51 -7.60 9.06
CA MET A 386 -9.66 -6.68 9.03
C MET A 386 -10.80 -7.16 9.93
N ASP A 387 -11.12 -8.45 9.87
CA ASP A 387 -12.20 -9.04 10.69
C ASP A 387 -11.87 -8.93 12.19
N GLU A 388 -10.62 -9.16 12.57
CA GLU A 388 -10.18 -9.01 13.97
C GLU A 388 -10.27 -7.55 14.44
N LEU A 389 -9.91 -6.59 13.58
CA LEU A 389 -10.03 -5.16 13.90
C LEU A 389 -11.50 -4.71 13.97
N LEU A 390 -12.35 -5.26 13.10
CA LEU A 390 -13.78 -4.88 13.04
C LEU A 390 -14.56 -5.33 14.28
N LYS A 391 -14.19 -6.45 14.91
CA LYS A 391 -14.93 -6.98 16.09
C LYS A 391 -15.09 -5.94 17.19
N PRO A 392 -14.00 -5.39 17.78
CA PRO A 392 -14.16 -4.38 18.83
C PRO A 392 -14.75 -3.08 18.31
N LEU A 393 -14.46 -2.69 17.08
CA LEU A 393 -14.99 -1.46 16.47
C LEU A 393 -16.52 -1.50 16.36
N LYS A 394 -17.09 -2.62 15.93
CA LYS A 394 -18.55 -2.81 15.80
C LYS A 394 -19.24 -2.80 17.17
N ASN A 395 -18.56 -3.28 18.21
CA ASN A 395 -19.09 -3.24 19.57
C ASN A 395 -19.19 -1.80 20.09
N GLU A 396 -18.23 -0.95 19.72
CA GLU A 396 -18.18 0.45 20.17
C GLU A 396 -19.02 1.38 19.27
N ILE A 397 -18.87 1.23 17.94
CA ILE A 397 -19.56 2.10 16.96
C ILE A 397 -20.78 1.34 16.43
N LYS A 398 -21.81 1.28 17.26
CA LYS A 398 -23.09 0.67 16.89
C LYS A 398 -23.70 1.44 15.72
N ASN A 399 -24.49 0.84 14.91
CA ASN A 399 -25.16 1.45 13.75
C ASN A 399 -24.19 1.87 12.63
N SER A 400 -22.96 1.34 12.63
CA SER A 400 -22.00 1.57 11.58
C SER A 400 -21.63 0.23 10.90
N ARG A 401 -21.55 0.23 9.58
CA ARG A 401 -21.09 -0.95 8.85
C ARG A 401 -19.56 -1.08 8.87
N GLY A 402 -18.85 0.04 9.01
CA GLY A 402 -17.39 0.09 9.03
C GLY A 402 -16.72 -0.22 7.69
N PHE A 403 -17.31 -1.16 6.93
CA PHE A 403 -16.81 -1.59 5.62
C PHE A 403 -17.94 -2.24 4.82
N LEU A 404 -17.96 -2.00 3.51
CA LEU A 404 -18.91 -2.64 2.61
C LEU A 404 -18.23 -2.95 1.28
N LEU A 405 -17.88 -4.21 1.07
CA LEU A 405 -17.19 -4.68 -0.14
C LEU A 405 -18.00 -4.35 -1.42
N ALA A 406 -19.31 -4.46 -1.36
CA ALA A 406 -20.20 -4.18 -2.49
C ALA A 406 -20.00 -2.74 -3.05
N ASN A 407 -19.61 -1.77 -2.22
CA ASN A 407 -19.31 -0.42 -2.69
C ASN A 407 -18.07 -0.43 -3.60
N LEU A 408 -17.04 -1.17 -3.21
CA LEU A 408 -15.81 -1.27 -4.00
C LEU A 408 -16.04 -2.05 -5.31
N GLU A 409 -16.84 -3.12 -5.25
CA GLU A 409 -17.25 -3.86 -6.44
C GLU A 409 -18.03 -2.97 -7.42
N TYR A 410 -18.95 -2.15 -6.89
CA TYR A 410 -19.67 -1.14 -7.68
C TYR A 410 -18.69 -0.15 -8.32
N ASN A 411 -17.70 0.31 -7.56
CA ASN A 411 -16.70 1.25 -8.07
C ASN A 411 -15.86 0.61 -9.18
N GLN A 412 -15.59 -0.69 -9.15
CA GLN A 412 -14.92 -1.38 -10.26
C GLN A 412 -15.70 -1.25 -11.58
N ASP A 413 -17.04 -1.24 -11.52
CA ASP A 413 -17.86 -1.00 -12.71
C ASP A 413 -17.64 0.42 -13.26
N ILE A 414 -17.54 1.41 -12.36
CA ILE A 414 -17.24 2.81 -12.76
C ILE A 414 -15.85 2.87 -13.43
N LEU A 415 -14.85 2.16 -12.86
CA LEU A 415 -13.50 2.11 -13.44
C LEU A 415 -13.53 1.48 -14.84
N ARG A 416 -14.29 0.40 -15.03
CA ARG A 416 -14.43 -0.25 -16.35
C ARG A 416 -15.08 0.69 -17.38
N GLY A 417 -16.06 1.48 -16.93
CA GLY A 417 -16.69 2.49 -17.77
C GLY A 417 -15.70 3.57 -18.23
N GLU A 418 -14.86 4.04 -17.32
CA GLU A 418 -13.81 5.02 -17.66
C GLU A 418 -12.76 4.42 -18.59
N LEU A 419 -12.34 3.18 -18.33
CA LEU A 419 -11.42 2.47 -19.21
C LEU A 419 -11.99 2.40 -20.65
N GLN A 420 -13.24 2.00 -20.79
CA GLN A 420 -13.89 1.90 -22.12
C GLN A 420 -13.93 3.26 -22.79
N ARG A 421 -14.27 4.32 -22.05
CA ARG A 421 -14.30 5.69 -22.57
C ARG A 421 -12.91 6.12 -23.09
N LEU A 422 -11.84 5.81 -22.35
CA LEU A 422 -10.47 6.12 -22.78
C LEU A 422 -10.08 5.35 -24.06
N ILE A 423 -10.48 4.08 -24.16
CA ILE A 423 -10.25 3.25 -25.34
C ILE A 423 -10.98 3.88 -26.57
N ASP A 424 -12.23 4.26 -26.38
CA ASP A 424 -13.08 4.82 -27.45
C ASP A 424 -12.55 6.17 -27.97
N LEU A 425 -11.85 6.93 -27.15
CA LEU A 425 -11.28 8.23 -27.53
C LEU A 425 -10.01 8.13 -28.39
N TYR A 426 -9.60 6.95 -28.78
CA TYR A 426 -8.40 6.69 -29.61
C TYR A 426 -7.07 6.97 -28.92
N ILE A 427 -7.08 7.69 -27.83
CA ILE A 427 -5.85 8.06 -27.09
C ILE A 427 -5.05 6.81 -26.71
N ILE A 428 -5.74 5.67 -26.60
CA ILE A 428 -5.17 4.43 -26.08
C ILE A 428 -5.58 3.21 -26.90
N LYS A 429 -5.92 3.40 -28.17
CA LYS A 429 -6.35 2.31 -29.05
C LYS A 429 -5.32 1.17 -29.10
N ASP A 430 -4.06 1.52 -28.97
CA ASP A 430 -2.95 0.56 -29.05
C ASP A 430 -2.56 -0.07 -27.72
N ILE A 431 -3.25 0.27 -26.63
CA ILE A 431 -2.95 -0.28 -25.30
C ILE A 431 -2.99 -1.81 -25.31
N LYS A 432 -3.97 -2.38 -25.97
CA LYS A 432 -4.11 -3.84 -26.05
C LYS A 432 -2.94 -4.49 -26.77
N THR A 433 -2.36 -3.79 -27.73
CA THR A 433 -1.25 -4.34 -28.53
C THR A 433 0.12 -4.06 -27.93
N GLU A 434 0.31 -2.91 -27.30
CA GLU A 434 1.66 -2.50 -26.86
C GLU A 434 2.07 -3.04 -25.49
N ARG A 435 1.15 -3.17 -24.55
CA ARG A 435 1.55 -3.45 -23.17
C ARG A 435 0.67 -4.47 -22.44
N ASN A 436 -0.64 -4.38 -22.59
CA ASN A 436 -1.56 -5.26 -21.89
C ASN A 436 -1.93 -6.50 -22.70
N TYR A 437 -1.78 -6.45 -24.03
CA TYR A 437 -2.07 -7.59 -24.89
C TYR A 437 -0.77 -8.35 -25.17
N ILE A 438 -0.69 -9.55 -24.67
CA ILE A 438 0.46 -10.43 -24.85
C ILE A 438 0.16 -11.26 -26.10
N GLU A 439 0.82 -10.96 -27.21
CA GLU A 439 0.65 -11.69 -28.48
C GLU A 439 1.29 -13.06 -28.43
N GLU A 440 2.43 -13.15 -27.77
CA GLU A 440 3.18 -14.40 -27.68
C GLU A 440 3.73 -14.59 -26.27
N VAL A 441 3.43 -15.72 -25.68
CA VAL A 441 3.94 -16.06 -24.34
C VAL A 441 5.35 -16.65 -24.49
N LYS A 442 6.32 -16.03 -23.87
CA LYS A 442 7.71 -16.52 -23.87
C LYS A 442 7.87 -17.59 -22.79
N ILE A 443 8.17 -18.79 -23.22
CA ILE A 443 8.40 -19.90 -22.29
C ILE A 443 9.82 -19.79 -21.74
N PRO A 444 10.01 -19.84 -20.42
CA PRO A 444 11.34 -19.82 -19.82
C PRO A 444 12.20 -21.02 -20.25
N ASP A 445 13.50 -20.79 -20.36
CA ASP A 445 14.48 -21.84 -20.70
C ASP A 445 14.36 -23.03 -19.72
N VAL A 446 14.51 -24.23 -20.25
CA VAL A 446 14.39 -25.48 -19.46
C VAL A 446 15.32 -25.49 -18.24
N LYS A 447 16.45 -24.81 -18.30
CA LYS A 447 17.39 -24.71 -17.16
C LYS A 447 16.81 -23.94 -15.98
N THR A 448 15.76 -23.16 -16.19
CA THR A 448 15.10 -22.40 -15.14
C THR A 448 13.87 -23.12 -14.54
N TRP A 449 13.53 -24.30 -15.09
CA TRP A 449 12.40 -25.08 -14.60
C TRP A 449 12.70 -25.62 -13.20
N ILE A 450 11.72 -25.58 -12.33
CA ILE A 450 11.88 -26.00 -10.92
C ILE A 450 11.32 -27.40 -10.76
N ASN A 451 12.21 -28.35 -10.41
CA ASN A 451 11.83 -29.74 -10.22
C ASN A 451 11.62 -30.02 -8.73
N ASN A 452 10.37 -30.31 -8.35
CA ASN A 452 9.99 -30.71 -7.01
C ASN A 452 9.80 -32.24 -7.00
N ASN A 453 10.76 -32.97 -6.46
CA ASN A 453 10.77 -34.44 -6.40
C ASN A 453 10.63 -35.11 -7.78
N ASN A 454 10.90 -34.38 -8.84
CA ASN A 454 11.10 -34.90 -10.21
C ASN A 454 12.57 -34.78 -10.57
N ILE A 455 13.01 -35.62 -11.47
CA ILE A 455 14.35 -35.60 -12.07
C ILE A 455 14.18 -35.37 -13.57
N LEU A 456 14.75 -34.29 -14.06
CA LEU A 456 14.73 -33.94 -15.49
C LEU A 456 16.15 -34.13 -16.04
N THR A 457 16.34 -35.12 -16.89
CA THR A 457 17.64 -35.49 -17.44
C THR A 457 17.64 -35.41 -18.98
N GLN A 458 18.58 -34.67 -19.54
CA GLN A 458 18.73 -34.61 -20.99
C GLN A 458 19.15 -35.98 -21.53
N SER A 459 18.40 -36.47 -22.48
CA SER A 459 18.68 -37.74 -23.20
C SER A 459 19.70 -37.51 -24.31
N ASN A 460 20.40 -38.56 -24.68
CA ASN A 460 21.28 -38.54 -25.86
C ASN A 460 20.50 -38.53 -27.19
N SER A 461 19.19 -38.76 -27.14
CA SER A 461 18.34 -38.81 -28.34
C SER A 461 17.81 -37.43 -28.70
N LYS A 462 17.51 -37.24 -29.99
CA LYS A 462 16.86 -36.04 -30.49
C LYS A 462 15.65 -36.44 -31.35
N ARG A 463 14.68 -35.53 -31.44
CA ARG A 463 13.57 -35.67 -32.37
C ARG A 463 13.48 -34.40 -33.21
N LYS A 464 13.67 -34.57 -34.54
CA LYS A 464 13.69 -33.45 -35.49
C LYS A 464 14.60 -32.31 -35.02
N ASN A 465 15.82 -32.67 -34.60
CA ASN A 465 16.88 -31.77 -34.08
C ASN A 465 16.56 -31.08 -32.73
N LYS A 466 15.45 -31.46 -32.09
CA LYS A 466 15.12 -30.95 -30.74
C LYS A 466 15.59 -31.94 -29.66
N ASP A 467 16.13 -31.41 -28.60
CA ASP A 467 16.62 -32.21 -27.47
C ASP A 467 15.45 -32.86 -26.72
N VAL A 468 15.64 -34.13 -26.41
CA VAL A 468 14.68 -34.96 -25.68
C VAL A 468 15.17 -35.08 -24.24
N TYR A 469 14.26 -34.92 -23.29
CA TYR A 469 14.54 -35.09 -21.87
C TYR A 469 13.67 -36.21 -21.31
N ASN A 470 14.27 -37.01 -20.43
CA ASN A 470 13.52 -37.95 -19.59
C ASN A 470 13.09 -37.20 -18.33
N LEU A 471 11.82 -37.22 -18.03
CA LEU A 471 11.25 -36.67 -16.81
C LEU A 471 10.75 -37.85 -15.97
N SER A 472 11.43 -38.11 -14.88
CA SER A 472 11.13 -39.23 -13.99
C SER A 472 10.77 -38.69 -12.61
N ARG A 473 9.93 -39.44 -11.93
CA ARG A 473 9.55 -39.16 -10.56
C ARG A 473 10.55 -39.84 -9.62
N ASP A 474 11.06 -39.08 -8.66
CA ASP A 474 11.87 -39.68 -7.59
C ASP A 474 10.94 -40.43 -6.65
N ASN A 475 11.28 -41.65 -6.33
CA ASN A 475 10.43 -42.55 -5.54
C ASN A 475 10.48 -42.19 -4.06
N ILE A 476 9.79 -41.16 -3.68
CA ILE A 476 9.68 -40.69 -2.29
C ILE A 476 8.25 -40.32 -1.94
N SER A 477 7.97 -40.33 -0.65
CA SER A 477 6.62 -40.02 -0.12
C SER A 477 6.33 -38.53 -0.10
N ALA A 478 6.36 -37.91 -1.28
CA ALA A 478 6.13 -36.47 -1.43
C ALA A 478 5.47 -36.18 -2.78
N ASN A 479 4.79 -35.06 -2.88
CA ASN A 479 4.24 -34.59 -4.16
C ASN A 479 5.40 -34.35 -5.14
N ALA A 480 5.20 -34.75 -6.40
CA ALA A 480 6.27 -34.65 -7.42
C ALA A 480 5.74 -33.97 -8.68
N TYR A 481 6.40 -32.88 -9.06
CA TYR A 481 6.00 -32.07 -10.23
C TYR A 481 7.12 -31.13 -10.65
N THR A 482 7.08 -30.71 -11.91
CA THR A 482 7.99 -29.71 -12.48
C THR A 482 7.19 -28.44 -12.77
N VAL A 483 7.70 -27.27 -12.35
CA VAL A 483 7.03 -25.98 -12.45
C VAL A 483 7.78 -25.06 -13.41
N ILE A 484 7.05 -24.48 -14.32
CA ILE A 484 7.53 -23.40 -15.19
C ILE A 484 6.81 -22.12 -14.76
N THR A 485 7.56 -21.16 -14.22
CA THR A 485 7.02 -19.93 -13.64
C THR A 485 7.12 -18.74 -14.59
N ASN A 486 6.57 -17.61 -14.18
CA ASN A 486 6.69 -16.31 -14.87
C ASN A 486 6.03 -16.27 -16.26
N ASN A 487 4.94 -17.02 -16.43
CA ASN A 487 4.17 -16.97 -17.67
C ASN A 487 3.04 -15.94 -17.50
N LYS A 488 3.13 -14.84 -18.25
CA LYS A 488 2.14 -13.76 -18.24
C LYS A 488 1.13 -13.95 -19.36
N LEU A 489 -0.17 -13.87 -19.02
CA LEU A 489 -1.27 -14.09 -19.96
C LEU A 489 -2.25 -12.92 -19.93
N ASN A 490 -3.05 -12.82 -20.98
CA ASN A 490 -4.17 -11.87 -21.01
C ASN A 490 -5.34 -12.43 -20.20
N TYR A 491 -5.76 -11.73 -19.17
CA TYR A 491 -6.81 -12.14 -18.25
C TYR A 491 -8.12 -12.44 -19.00
N GLY A 492 -8.78 -13.52 -18.62
CA GLY A 492 -10.12 -13.86 -19.11
C GLY A 492 -10.15 -14.41 -20.54
N ARG A 493 -8.97 -14.69 -21.11
CA ARG A 493 -8.86 -15.26 -22.45
C ARG A 493 -8.68 -16.77 -22.37
N THR A 494 -8.99 -17.44 -23.47
CA THR A 494 -8.80 -18.89 -23.59
C THR A 494 -7.41 -19.16 -24.16
N TYR A 495 -6.64 -19.97 -23.45
CA TYR A 495 -5.28 -20.37 -23.86
C TYR A 495 -5.20 -21.87 -24.01
N SER A 496 -4.39 -22.30 -24.99
CA SER A 496 -3.98 -23.68 -25.17
C SER A 496 -2.51 -23.81 -24.79
N THR A 497 -2.22 -24.65 -23.81
CA THR A 497 -0.86 -25.00 -23.40
C THR A 497 -0.55 -26.38 -23.96
N SER A 498 0.58 -26.52 -24.68
CA SER A 498 0.90 -27.78 -25.39
C SER A 498 2.33 -28.20 -25.11
N ILE A 499 2.57 -29.50 -25.06
CA ILE A 499 3.91 -30.09 -25.00
C ILE A 499 3.93 -31.39 -25.79
N ILE A 500 5.09 -31.69 -26.42
CA ILE A 500 5.30 -32.97 -27.09
C ILE A 500 5.90 -33.94 -26.08
N ALA A 501 5.23 -35.08 -25.92
CA ALA A 501 5.61 -36.10 -24.94
C ALA A 501 5.53 -37.51 -25.56
N LYS A 502 6.24 -38.44 -24.93
CA LYS A 502 6.27 -39.85 -25.29
C LYS A 502 6.34 -40.70 -24.04
N LYS A 503 5.77 -41.90 -24.10
CA LYS A 503 5.83 -42.85 -22.99
C LYS A 503 7.28 -43.18 -22.61
N GLY A 504 7.50 -43.35 -21.32
CA GLY A 504 8.76 -43.83 -20.76
C GLY A 504 8.78 -45.34 -20.63
N LYS A 505 9.39 -45.85 -19.58
CA LYS A 505 9.51 -47.26 -19.31
C LYS A 505 8.37 -47.79 -18.43
N THR A 506 7.85 -46.97 -17.54
CA THR A 506 6.87 -47.34 -16.52
C THR A 506 5.82 -46.24 -16.36
N ASN A 507 4.57 -46.63 -16.06
CA ASN A 507 3.46 -45.71 -15.74
C ASN A 507 3.40 -44.49 -16.66
N ASN A 508 3.03 -44.68 -17.90
CA ASN A 508 3.17 -43.76 -19.03
C ASN A 508 2.09 -42.66 -19.08
N LEU A 509 1.85 -42.00 -17.96
CA LEU A 509 0.85 -40.92 -17.88
C LEU A 509 1.54 -39.59 -17.65
N LEU A 510 1.10 -38.55 -18.38
CA LEU A 510 1.52 -37.18 -18.19
C LEU A 510 0.44 -36.41 -17.47
N GLY A 511 0.72 -35.88 -16.28
CA GLY A 511 -0.10 -34.88 -15.63
C GLY A 511 0.32 -33.50 -16.12
N PHE A 512 -0.65 -32.64 -16.42
CA PHE A 512 -0.42 -31.34 -17.04
C PHE A 512 -1.44 -30.34 -16.48
N ARG A 513 -0.93 -29.19 -16.00
CA ARG A 513 -1.76 -28.18 -15.32
C ARG A 513 -1.35 -26.78 -15.75
N THR A 514 -2.34 -25.90 -15.95
CA THR A 514 -2.14 -24.46 -16.01
C THR A 514 -2.82 -23.88 -14.78
N GLN A 515 -2.04 -23.21 -13.90
CA GLN A 515 -2.49 -22.77 -12.58
C GLN A 515 -2.21 -21.29 -12.36
N GLY A 516 -3.22 -20.57 -11.93
CA GLY A 516 -3.08 -19.22 -11.37
C GLY A 516 -2.84 -19.29 -9.86
N GLU A 517 -3.44 -18.41 -9.10
CA GLU A 517 -3.43 -18.50 -7.64
C GLU A 517 -4.30 -19.70 -7.22
N TYR A 518 -3.71 -20.61 -6.43
CA TYR A 518 -4.44 -21.80 -5.98
C TYR A 518 -5.75 -21.40 -5.25
N PRO A 519 -6.90 -22.05 -5.54
CA PRO A 519 -7.12 -23.29 -6.29
C PRO A 519 -7.44 -23.12 -7.78
N ASN A 520 -7.19 -21.98 -8.38
CA ASN A 520 -7.59 -21.63 -9.76
C ASN A 520 -6.69 -22.35 -10.77
N ARG A 521 -7.25 -23.32 -11.51
CA ARG A 521 -6.46 -24.14 -12.43
C ARG A 521 -7.31 -24.91 -13.44
N VAL A 522 -6.69 -25.37 -14.49
CA VAL A 522 -7.16 -26.45 -15.35
C VAL A 522 -6.13 -27.57 -15.35
N ASP A 523 -6.59 -28.80 -15.35
CA ASP A 523 -5.78 -30.02 -15.26
C ASP A 523 -6.17 -31.03 -16.32
N ALA A 524 -5.20 -31.84 -16.75
CA ALA A 524 -5.44 -33.04 -17.57
C ALA A 524 -4.44 -34.13 -17.25
N ILE A 525 -4.83 -35.37 -17.48
CA ILE A 525 -3.94 -36.54 -17.49
C ILE A 525 -4.02 -37.15 -18.88
N PHE A 526 -2.86 -37.31 -19.50
CA PHE A 526 -2.72 -37.92 -20.82
C PHE A 526 -2.10 -39.32 -20.70
N ASP A 527 -2.74 -40.31 -21.29
CA ASP A 527 -2.21 -41.68 -21.38
C ASP A 527 -1.38 -41.80 -22.66
N LEU A 528 -0.06 -41.77 -22.52
CA LEU A 528 0.88 -41.79 -23.64
C LEU A 528 1.12 -43.19 -24.19
N ASP A 529 0.56 -44.23 -23.57
CA ASP A 529 0.60 -45.58 -24.13
C ASP A 529 -0.56 -45.81 -25.09
N LYS A 530 -1.74 -45.31 -24.69
CA LYS A 530 -2.98 -45.45 -25.46
C LYS A 530 -3.24 -44.31 -26.42
N GLY A 531 -2.58 -43.16 -26.24
CA GLY A 531 -2.79 -41.96 -27.05
C GLY A 531 -4.15 -41.31 -26.80
N VAL A 532 -4.62 -41.30 -25.55
CA VAL A 532 -5.93 -40.73 -25.18
C VAL A 532 -5.81 -39.77 -23.99
N VAL A 533 -6.75 -38.85 -23.89
CA VAL A 533 -6.95 -38.06 -22.67
C VAL A 533 -7.63 -38.95 -21.65
N LYS A 534 -6.96 -39.23 -20.54
CA LYS A 534 -7.52 -40.06 -19.47
C LYS A 534 -8.57 -39.30 -18.69
N ASP A 535 -8.30 -38.05 -18.34
CA ASP A 535 -9.21 -37.24 -17.52
C ASP A 535 -8.83 -35.76 -17.63
N GLN A 536 -9.79 -34.87 -17.30
CA GLN A 536 -9.57 -33.43 -17.24
C GLN A 536 -10.48 -32.81 -16.18
N SER A 537 -10.03 -31.72 -15.55
CA SER A 537 -10.81 -31.06 -14.50
C SER A 537 -10.50 -29.57 -14.38
N ILE A 538 -11.37 -28.86 -13.66
CA ILE A 538 -11.25 -27.42 -13.37
C ILE A 538 -11.22 -27.26 -11.85
N GLY A 539 -10.37 -26.33 -11.38
CA GLY A 539 -10.40 -25.85 -9.99
C GLY A 539 -10.59 -24.35 -9.95
N GLY A 540 -11.25 -23.89 -8.91
CA GLY A 540 -11.42 -22.45 -8.66
C GLY A 540 -12.27 -21.73 -9.71
N ASN A 541 -11.78 -20.57 -10.17
CA ASN A 541 -12.54 -19.68 -11.07
C ASN A 541 -12.22 -19.85 -12.56
N PHE A 542 -11.30 -20.76 -12.92
CA PHE A 542 -11.03 -21.06 -14.35
C PHE A 542 -12.23 -21.76 -14.96
N LYS A 543 -12.35 -21.74 -16.29
CA LYS A 543 -13.54 -22.26 -17.01
C LYS A 543 -13.15 -22.98 -18.29
N ASP A 544 -14.09 -23.74 -18.84
CA ASP A 544 -14.07 -24.26 -20.20
C ASP A 544 -12.85 -25.15 -20.50
N VAL A 545 -12.53 -26.07 -19.57
CA VAL A 545 -11.41 -26.99 -19.76
C VAL A 545 -11.64 -27.89 -20.99
N ASN A 546 -10.62 -28.05 -21.79
CA ASN A 546 -10.62 -29.00 -22.90
C ASN A 546 -9.20 -29.52 -23.12
N ALA A 547 -9.03 -30.84 -23.10
CA ALA A 547 -7.75 -31.49 -23.34
C ALA A 547 -7.84 -32.32 -24.61
N THR A 548 -6.77 -32.28 -25.40
CA THR A 548 -6.67 -33.07 -26.64
C THR A 548 -5.28 -33.68 -26.74
N ILE A 549 -5.19 -34.84 -27.41
CA ILE A 549 -3.95 -35.52 -27.68
C ILE A 549 -3.91 -35.91 -29.18
N LYS A 550 -2.79 -35.59 -29.83
CA LYS A 550 -2.64 -35.86 -31.29
C LYS A 550 -1.35 -36.65 -31.50
N SER A 551 -1.49 -37.79 -32.20
CA SER A 551 -0.31 -38.60 -32.56
C SER A 551 0.56 -37.88 -33.56
N LEU A 552 1.88 -37.93 -33.33
CA LEU A 552 2.92 -37.38 -34.20
C LEU A 552 3.80 -38.52 -34.80
N GLY A 553 3.38 -39.78 -34.57
CA GLY A 553 4.13 -40.95 -35.01
C GLY A 553 5.20 -41.38 -34.02
N ASN A 554 5.56 -42.68 -34.08
CA ASN A 554 6.62 -43.28 -33.23
C ASN A 554 6.39 -43.06 -31.73
N ASP A 555 5.13 -43.17 -31.29
CA ASP A 555 4.65 -43.00 -29.90
C ASP A 555 4.84 -41.59 -29.35
N TRP A 556 5.12 -40.61 -30.20
CA TRP A 556 5.14 -39.19 -29.79
C TRP A 556 3.76 -38.57 -29.97
N TYR A 557 3.37 -37.76 -28.98
CA TYR A 557 2.09 -37.10 -28.97
C TYR A 557 2.23 -35.61 -28.66
N LEU A 558 1.40 -34.79 -29.31
CA LEU A 558 1.17 -33.41 -28.91
C LEU A 558 0.02 -33.42 -27.90
N CYS A 559 0.32 -33.10 -26.66
CA CYS A 559 -0.65 -33.04 -25.57
C CYS A 559 -1.02 -31.58 -25.36
N THR A 560 -2.29 -31.22 -25.48
CA THR A 560 -2.78 -29.85 -25.38
C THR A 560 -3.85 -29.74 -24.31
N LEU A 561 -3.70 -28.77 -23.42
CA LEU A 561 -4.66 -28.44 -22.35
C LEU A 561 -5.12 -27.01 -22.55
N SER A 562 -6.42 -26.79 -22.71
CA SER A 562 -7.01 -25.47 -22.92
C SER A 562 -7.94 -25.11 -21.80
N GLY A 563 -8.08 -23.81 -21.54
CA GLY A 563 -9.05 -23.29 -20.59
C GLY A 563 -9.17 -21.79 -20.67
N LYS A 564 -10.26 -21.27 -20.17
CA LYS A 564 -10.44 -19.83 -19.98
C LYS A 564 -9.73 -19.44 -18.68
N ILE A 565 -8.66 -18.69 -18.82
CA ILE A 565 -7.69 -18.43 -17.75
C ILE A 565 -8.02 -17.11 -17.07
N MET A 566 -8.53 -17.22 -15.84
CA MET A 566 -8.94 -16.06 -15.04
C MET A 566 -7.77 -15.62 -14.13
N SER A 567 -6.61 -15.38 -14.78
CA SER A 567 -5.39 -14.90 -14.11
C SER A 567 -4.49 -14.28 -15.18
N SER A 568 -3.71 -13.27 -14.79
CA SER A 568 -2.69 -12.66 -15.68
C SER A 568 -1.30 -13.25 -15.46
N ASN A 569 -1.08 -14.03 -14.41
CA ASN A 569 0.16 -14.74 -14.15
C ASN A 569 -0.16 -16.21 -13.88
N VAL A 570 0.50 -17.11 -14.60
CA VAL A 570 0.27 -18.54 -14.41
C VAL A 570 1.58 -19.31 -14.28
N LYS A 571 1.47 -20.45 -13.62
CA LYS A 571 2.49 -21.51 -13.59
C LYS A 571 1.99 -22.64 -14.48
N ILE A 572 2.90 -23.18 -15.28
CA ILE A 572 2.65 -24.47 -15.95
C ILE A 572 3.30 -25.53 -15.07
N ILE A 573 2.56 -26.58 -14.80
CA ILE A 573 3.01 -27.66 -13.93
C ILE A 573 2.81 -28.96 -14.68
N LEU A 574 3.85 -29.79 -14.72
CA LEU A 574 3.79 -31.08 -15.41
C LEU A 574 4.64 -32.12 -14.71
N GLY A 575 4.35 -33.37 -15.00
CA GLY A 575 5.13 -34.47 -14.47
C GLY A 575 4.54 -35.82 -14.83
N PRO A 576 5.35 -36.89 -14.68
CA PRO A 576 4.82 -38.24 -14.84
C PRO A 576 3.90 -38.57 -13.68
N THR A 577 2.82 -39.35 -13.95
CA THR A 577 1.86 -39.74 -12.93
C THR A 577 1.39 -41.18 -13.13
N ILE A 578 0.48 -41.62 -12.30
CA ILE A 578 -0.03 -43.01 -12.30
C ILE A 578 -1.57 -43.04 -12.41
N UNK A 579 -1.93 -43.98 -12.75
CA UNK A 579 -3.29 -44.16 -12.98
C UNK A 579 -4.20 -43.91 -11.89
N GLU A 580 -3.76 -44.19 -10.81
CA GLU A 580 -4.61 -44.03 -9.64
C GLU A 580 -4.86 -42.55 -9.24
N UNK A 581 -4.15 -41.67 -9.59
CA UNK A 581 -4.24 -40.32 -9.31
C UNK A 581 -5.23 -39.74 -10.16
N ASP A 582 -6.04 -38.95 -9.52
CA ASP A 582 -7.07 -38.15 -10.19
C ASP A 582 -6.46 -36.83 -10.74
N THR A 583 -7.13 -36.18 -11.67
CA THR A 583 -6.64 -34.94 -12.28
C THR A 583 -6.35 -33.84 -11.25
N GLY A 584 -7.17 -33.71 -10.23
CA GLY A 584 -6.97 -32.68 -9.19
C GLY A 584 -5.78 -32.92 -8.28
N ALA A 585 -5.20 -34.13 -8.31
CA ALA A 585 -4.12 -34.56 -7.39
C ALA A 585 -3.09 -35.45 -8.11
N TRP A 586 -2.92 -35.29 -9.40
CA TRP A 586 -2.02 -36.16 -10.17
C TRP A 586 -0.58 -36.08 -9.70
N GLU A 587 -0.17 -34.98 -9.06
CA GLU A 587 1.15 -34.79 -8.49
C GLU A 587 1.34 -35.49 -7.13
N GLY A 588 0.29 -36.12 -6.60
CA GLY A 588 0.22 -36.67 -5.25
C GLY A 588 1.20 -37.81 -4.97
N LEU A 589 1.15 -38.29 -3.77
CA LEU A 589 2.07 -39.32 -3.26
C LEU A 589 1.90 -40.64 -4.02
N THR A 590 3.02 -41.28 -4.38
CA THR A 590 3.06 -42.64 -4.92
C THR A 590 4.43 -43.26 -4.66
N ASN A 591 4.43 -44.58 -4.40
CA ASN A 591 5.64 -45.37 -4.30
C ASN A 591 5.95 -46.11 -5.63
N LYS A 592 5.25 -45.78 -6.68
CA LYS A 592 5.45 -46.43 -7.99
C LYS A 592 6.35 -45.59 -8.89
N ASP A 593 7.29 -46.22 -9.52
CA ASP A 593 8.13 -45.57 -10.54
C ASP A 593 7.29 -45.10 -11.70
N CYS A 594 7.54 -43.90 -12.18
CA CYS A 594 6.93 -43.40 -13.41
C CYS A 594 7.89 -42.43 -14.10
N ASP A 595 7.90 -42.54 -15.43
CA ASP A 595 8.75 -41.67 -16.25
C ASP A 595 8.11 -41.45 -17.63
N ILE A 596 8.43 -40.32 -18.23
CA ILE A 596 8.00 -39.94 -19.58
C ILE A 596 9.18 -39.27 -20.28
N PHE A 597 9.11 -39.19 -21.60
CA PHE A 597 10.01 -38.35 -22.38
C PHE A 597 9.24 -37.11 -22.82
N ILE A 598 9.91 -35.96 -22.75
CA ILE A 598 9.33 -34.67 -23.17
C ILE A 598 10.34 -33.92 -24.04
N ILE A 599 9.84 -32.99 -24.86
CA ILE A 599 10.63 -32.04 -25.62
C ILE A 599 10.37 -30.65 -25.03
N PRO A 600 11.18 -30.17 -24.08
CA PRO A 600 10.91 -28.88 -23.42
C PRO A 600 10.77 -27.70 -24.39
N SER A 601 11.55 -27.70 -25.47
CA SER A 601 11.47 -26.64 -26.50
C SER A 601 10.18 -26.66 -27.33
N SER A 602 9.31 -27.67 -27.14
CA SER A 602 7.98 -27.73 -27.75
C SER A 602 6.90 -27.13 -26.87
N LEU A 603 7.22 -26.81 -25.61
CA LEU A 603 6.23 -26.21 -24.73
C LEU A 603 5.79 -24.87 -25.31
N SER A 604 4.49 -24.69 -25.44
CA SER A 604 3.90 -23.45 -25.96
C SER A 604 2.64 -23.08 -25.19
N ILE A 605 2.37 -21.80 -25.14
CA ILE A 605 1.09 -21.27 -24.66
C ILE A 605 0.60 -20.30 -25.72
N GLU A 606 -0.56 -20.54 -26.27
CA GLU A 606 -1.12 -19.72 -27.35
C GLU A 606 -2.55 -19.30 -26.99
N GLU A 607 -2.86 -18.02 -27.21
CA GLU A 607 -4.23 -17.55 -27.07
C GLU A 607 -5.06 -18.10 -28.22
N ASN A 608 -6.19 -18.72 -27.90
CA ASN A 608 -7.09 -19.26 -28.92
C ASN A 608 -7.80 -18.09 -29.63
N SER A 609 -7.72 -18.05 -30.94
CA SER A 609 -8.50 -17.09 -31.73
C SER A 609 -9.98 -17.35 -31.50
N LYS A 610 -10.79 -16.31 -31.46
CA LYS A 610 -12.25 -16.41 -31.33
C LYS A 610 -12.86 -17.08 -32.56
#